data_743aeb8394488a6f27666c6160135c0f
#
_entry.id   743aeb8394488a6f27666c6160135c0f
#
_cell.length_a   1.000
_cell.length_b   1.000
_cell.length_c   1.000
_cell.angle_alpha   90.00
_cell.angle_beta   90.00
_cell.angle_gamma   90.00
#
_symmetry.space_group_name_H-M   'P 1'
#
loop_
_entity.id
_entity.type
_entity.pdbx_description
1 polymer ?
#
loop_
_entity_poly.entity_id
_entity_poly.type
_entity_poly.pdbx_seq_one_letter_code
_entity_poly.pdbx_strand_id
1 'polypeptide(L)'
;MFINKQLLSLSRGGRKLLILSSVLNFVLLAVKTLTAICTAVTVDLIFGKAKFPFFTSLQSIFVCMGALIVTIIVLQRIVGITEQKCSIKIKTALREQVFKKLFALGPAYTVNRRSGEIAAMVFTKIEWLSPYFYQYLPFVSGTVLLDAVLIAVLFYLDSAVGCICLVGAAGMLGFPMLFFKVMRKRGEKENAAHSKYYADCLDAVQGLPSLKALNADEYQKAKLQKQGEILRVTIMNHLKVTMIDNGVLQLCAAIGGTLSAAVAALRVYAYTNPENIIYMLFLTGACFSPMYLLINIWHLGYRGVTASYTIYDFLNLPVTHSLSAHVSNVPIETEMKESRTEKRDHTDSSTQKTLQAPGVKAYTGDIVFKNAVFAYTEDTVIDDISFTIPHGTTTALVGVSGSGKSTIAHLLAGFYPLKSGTITIGDTILSEKTVAEIQDLISAVWQDSHMFFGTVYENILIGKPDAAKEEVIEAATKARIHNFITSLPDGYDTNIGEHGTKFSGGEKQRIAIARAFLRNSPILIFDEATSSLDRHNEIEIQKSFSELCKGKTVLVIAHRLATIQKAEQICIIRKGKIEAAGTHEQLSLRSESYRALMGTQIVQPHFTE
;
A
#
# COMPACT_ATOMS: atom_id res chain seq x y z
N MET A 1 -5.79 -3.30 -24.48
CA MET A 1 -4.80 -2.39 -23.92
C MET A 1 -5.44 -1.10 -23.41
N PHE A 2 -6.28 -0.43 -24.21
CA PHE A 2 -6.92 0.82 -23.80
C PHE A 2 -7.88 0.66 -22.62
N ILE A 3 -8.58 -0.43 -22.52
CA ILE A 3 -9.53 -0.72 -21.44
C ILE A 3 -9.25 -2.15 -20.92
N ASN A 4 -8.64 -2.27 -19.74
CA ASN A 4 -8.43 -3.55 -19.07
C ASN A 4 -9.47 -3.71 -17.95
N LYS A 5 -10.22 -4.83 -17.94
CA LYS A 5 -11.21 -5.13 -16.88
C LYS A 5 -10.59 -5.12 -15.48
N GLN A 6 -9.35 -5.58 -15.35
CA GLN A 6 -8.59 -5.55 -14.09
C GLN A 6 -8.33 -4.12 -13.61
N LEU A 7 -7.92 -3.22 -14.52
CA LEU A 7 -7.75 -1.80 -14.21
C LEU A 7 -9.06 -1.12 -13.81
N LEU A 8 -10.15 -1.40 -14.55
CA LEU A 8 -11.46 -0.87 -14.21
C LEU A 8 -11.96 -1.34 -12.84
N SER A 9 -11.55 -2.51 -12.35
CA SER A 9 -11.88 -2.96 -11.00
C SER A 9 -11.24 -2.07 -9.93
N LEU A 10 -10.04 -1.56 -10.18
CA LEU A 10 -9.32 -0.66 -9.26
C LEU A 10 -9.95 0.74 -9.17
N SER A 11 -10.76 1.14 -10.17
CA SER A 11 -11.45 2.46 -10.19
C SER A 11 -12.78 2.49 -9.43
N ARG A 12 -13.17 1.44 -8.71
CA ARG A 12 -14.50 1.31 -8.08
C ARG A 12 -14.95 2.55 -7.29
N GLY A 13 -14.04 3.22 -6.59
CA GLY A 13 -14.35 4.44 -5.84
C GLY A 13 -14.65 5.69 -6.68
N GLY A 14 -14.22 5.75 -7.95
CA GLY A 14 -14.29 6.94 -8.81
C GLY A 14 -15.06 6.78 -10.13
N ARG A 15 -15.70 5.65 -10.41
CA ARG A 15 -16.31 5.32 -11.71
C ARG A 15 -17.28 6.38 -12.24
N LYS A 16 -18.13 6.94 -11.38
CA LYS A 16 -19.09 7.99 -11.79
C LYS A 16 -18.36 9.26 -12.26
N LEU A 17 -17.31 9.66 -11.54
CA LEU A 17 -16.50 10.82 -11.92
C LEU A 17 -15.67 10.56 -13.18
N LEU A 18 -15.20 9.34 -13.38
CA LEU A 18 -14.46 8.91 -14.57
C LEU A 18 -15.36 9.00 -15.82
N ILE A 19 -16.60 8.49 -15.75
CA ILE A 19 -17.56 8.58 -16.85
C ILE A 19 -17.90 10.05 -17.13
N LEU A 20 -18.16 10.83 -16.07
CA LEU A 20 -18.44 12.27 -16.21
C LEU A 20 -17.26 13.00 -16.87
N SER A 21 -16.01 12.72 -16.44
CA SER A 21 -14.81 13.29 -17.04
C SER A 21 -14.66 12.92 -18.52
N SER A 22 -14.98 11.66 -18.89
CA SER A 22 -14.96 11.21 -20.30
C SER A 22 -15.98 11.99 -21.15
N VAL A 23 -17.20 12.16 -20.65
CA VAL A 23 -18.24 12.93 -21.36
C VAL A 23 -17.83 14.40 -21.47
N LEU A 24 -17.34 15.00 -20.40
CA LEU A 24 -16.89 16.41 -20.42
C LEU A 24 -15.70 16.63 -21.36
N ASN A 25 -14.75 15.70 -21.44
CA ASN A 25 -13.65 15.76 -22.40
C ASN A 25 -14.16 15.66 -23.84
N PHE A 26 -15.10 14.75 -24.11
CA PHE A 26 -15.75 14.70 -25.45
C PHE A 26 -16.44 16.03 -25.82
N VAL A 27 -17.22 16.60 -24.90
CA VAL A 27 -17.90 17.89 -25.12
C VAL A 27 -16.87 19.02 -25.36
N LEU A 28 -15.79 19.06 -24.54
CA LEU A 28 -14.74 20.06 -24.73
C LEU A 28 -14.06 19.93 -26.09
N LEU A 29 -13.76 18.73 -26.55
CA LEU A 29 -13.18 18.48 -27.88
C LEU A 29 -14.15 18.82 -28.98
N ALA A 30 -15.44 18.52 -28.82
CA ALA A 30 -16.50 18.90 -29.80
C ALA A 30 -16.63 20.44 -29.93
N VAL A 31 -16.60 21.17 -28.80
CA VAL A 31 -16.63 22.64 -28.82
C VAL A 31 -15.37 23.21 -29.50
N LYS A 32 -14.20 22.63 -29.28
CA LYS A 32 -12.97 23.01 -29.99
C LYS A 32 -13.10 22.76 -31.51
N THR A 33 -13.74 21.68 -31.93
CA THR A 33 -14.00 21.39 -33.32
C THR A 33 -14.97 22.43 -33.94
N LEU A 34 -15.98 22.85 -33.16
CA LEU A 34 -16.87 23.94 -33.61
C LEU A 34 -16.12 25.26 -33.87
N THR A 35 -15.09 25.59 -33.09
CA THR A 35 -14.24 26.75 -33.37
C THR A 35 -13.49 26.60 -34.70
N ALA A 36 -13.01 25.40 -35.02
CA ALA A 36 -12.38 25.13 -36.31
C ALA A 36 -13.37 25.30 -37.48
N ILE A 37 -14.62 24.83 -37.31
CA ILE A 37 -15.70 25.03 -38.32
C ILE A 37 -16.03 26.51 -38.46
N CYS A 38 -16.17 27.26 -37.37
CA CYS A 38 -16.40 28.71 -37.42
C CYS A 38 -15.25 29.44 -38.13
N THR A 39 -14.01 29.00 -37.95
CA THR A 39 -12.86 29.54 -38.65
C THR A 39 -12.97 29.27 -40.17
N ALA A 40 -13.39 28.05 -40.56
CA ALA A 40 -13.64 27.69 -41.94
C ALA A 40 -14.73 28.58 -42.56
N VAL A 41 -15.85 28.78 -41.85
CA VAL A 41 -16.95 29.68 -42.29
C VAL A 41 -16.48 31.13 -42.41
N THR A 42 -15.61 31.63 -41.54
CA THR A 42 -15.02 32.95 -41.60
C THR A 42 -14.23 33.14 -42.89
N VAL A 43 -13.40 32.16 -43.24
CA VAL A 43 -12.63 32.18 -44.49
C VAL A 43 -13.55 32.17 -45.72
N ASP A 44 -14.59 31.34 -45.72
CA ASP A 44 -15.56 31.24 -46.78
C ASP A 44 -16.32 32.58 -47.00
N LEU A 45 -16.64 33.27 -45.91
CA LEU A 45 -17.33 34.56 -45.95
C LEU A 45 -16.42 35.67 -46.50
N ILE A 46 -15.13 35.65 -46.19
CA ILE A 46 -14.13 36.60 -46.75
C ILE A 46 -14.02 36.41 -48.25
N PHE A 47 -14.13 35.19 -48.77
CA PHE A 47 -14.12 34.91 -50.22
C PHE A 47 -15.48 35.11 -50.89
N GLY A 48 -16.51 35.64 -50.20
CA GLY A 48 -17.81 35.98 -50.76
C GLY A 48 -18.70 34.77 -51.09
N LYS A 49 -18.44 33.60 -50.56
CA LYS A 49 -19.12 32.33 -50.89
C LYS A 49 -20.00 31.77 -49.76
N ALA A 50 -20.44 32.62 -48.82
CA ALA A 50 -21.17 32.16 -47.64
C ALA A 50 -22.48 31.45 -47.97
N LYS A 51 -22.61 30.18 -47.60
CA LYS A 51 -23.81 29.34 -47.73
C LYS A 51 -24.63 29.18 -46.47
N PHE A 52 -24.15 29.68 -45.31
CA PHE A 52 -24.84 29.47 -44.06
C PHE A 52 -25.82 30.62 -43.75
N PRO A 53 -27.13 30.32 -43.65
CA PRO A 53 -28.15 31.36 -43.41
C PRO A 53 -28.03 32.03 -42.03
N PHE A 54 -27.34 31.42 -41.10
CA PHE A 54 -27.16 31.96 -39.74
C PHE A 54 -26.01 32.97 -39.60
N PHE A 55 -25.06 33.01 -40.55
CA PHE A 55 -23.88 33.87 -40.47
C PHE A 55 -23.84 34.80 -41.71
N THR A 56 -24.55 35.88 -41.60
CA THR A 56 -24.64 36.88 -42.71
C THR A 56 -23.60 37.99 -42.60
N SER A 57 -22.93 38.15 -41.44
CA SER A 57 -21.93 39.18 -41.23
C SER A 57 -20.70 38.67 -40.46
N LEU A 58 -19.54 39.26 -40.77
CA LEU A 58 -18.29 38.98 -40.02
C LEU A 58 -18.43 39.24 -38.51
N GLN A 59 -19.21 40.26 -38.15
CA GLN A 59 -19.45 40.60 -36.74
C GLN A 59 -20.14 39.45 -35.98
N SER A 60 -21.16 38.82 -36.59
CA SER A 60 -21.89 37.71 -35.95
C SER A 60 -20.99 36.48 -35.70
N ILE A 61 -20.05 36.21 -36.62
CA ILE A 61 -19.10 35.11 -36.47
C ILE A 61 -18.08 35.43 -35.37
N PHE A 62 -17.54 36.63 -35.30
CA PHE A 62 -16.60 37.03 -34.23
C PHE A 62 -17.26 36.97 -32.86
N VAL A 63 -18.51 37.35 -32.71
CA VAL A 63 -19.27 37.20 -31.47
C VAL A 63 -19.42 35.71 -31.09
N CYS A 64 -19.78 34.86 -32.08
CA CYS A 64 -19.89 33.42 -31.88
C CYS A 64 -18.55 32.80 -31.47
N MET A 65 -17.45 33.14 -32.14
CA MET A 65 -16.11 32.68 -31.79
C MET A 65 -15.71 33.12 -30.37
N GLY A 66 -16.00 34.39 -30.01
CA GLY A 66 -15.78 34.87 -28.64
C GLY A 66 -16.56 34.07 -27.60
N ALA A 67 -17.83 33.77 -27.85
CA ALA A 67 -18.66 32.94 -27.00
C ALA A 67 -18.11 31.49 -26.88
N LEU A 68 -17.66 30.90 -28.00
CA LEU A 68 -17.04 29.57 -27.98
C LEU A 68 -15.74 29.56 -27.20
N ILE A 69 -14.88 30.57 -27.30
CA ILE A 69 -13.64 30.68 -26.52
C ILE A 69 -13.95 30.76 -25.04
N VAL A 70 -14.91 31.58 -24.61
CA VAL A 70 -15.34 31.64 -23.21
C VAL A 70 -15.86 30.27 -22.75
N THR A 71 -16.68 29.62 -23.58
CA THR A 71 -17.20 28.28 -23.28
C THR A 71 -16.07 27.24 -23.12
N ILE A 72 -15.05 27.29 -23.97
CA ILE A 72 -13.87 26.43 -23.87
C ILE A 72 -13.15 26.66 -22.54
N ILE A 73 -12.93 27.92 -22.15
CA ILE A 73 -12.25 28.27 -20.89
C ILE A 73 -13.03 27.70 -19.67
N VAL A 74 -14.35 27.91 -19.67
CA VAL A 74 -15.24 27.41 -18.61
C VAL A 74 -15.23 25.86 -18.57
N LEU A 75 -15.39 25.21 -19.72
CA LEU A 75 -15.35 23.74 -19.81
C LEU A 75 -14.00 23.18 -19.39
N GLN A 76 -12.88 23.78 -19.79
CA GLN A 76 -11.55 23.35 -19.36
C GLN A 76 -11.42 23.43 -17.83
N ARG A 77 -11.98 24.47 -17.22
CA ARG A 77 -11.99 24.60 -15.75
C ARG A 77 -12.81 23.50 -15.08
N ILE A 78 -14.00 23.21 -15.61
CA ILE A 78 -14.89 22.15 -15.11
C ILE A 78 -14.24 20.77 -15.27
N VAL A 79 -13.64 20.49 -16.44
CA VAL A 79 -12.88 19.25 -16.69
C VAL A 79 -11.77 19.10 -15.67
N GLY A 80 -10.92 20.13 -15.49
CA GLY A 80 -9.81 20.07 -14.54
C GLY A 80 -10.25 19.82 -13.10
N ILE A 81 -11.33 20.47 -12.64
CA ILE A 81 -11.89 20.22 -11.29
C ILE A 81 -12.41 18.77 -11.16
N THR A 82 -13.09 18.27 -12.20
CA THR A 82 -13.63 16.90 -12.20
C THR A 82 -12.51 15.86 -12.21
N GLU A 83 -11.46 16.08 -12.98
CA GLU A 83 -10.27 15.23 -13.03
C GLU A 83 -9.56 15.19 -11.68
N GLN A 84 -9.37 16.34 -11.02
CA GLN A 84 -8.77 16.41 -9.69
C GLN A 84 -9.61 15.67 -8.64
N LYS A 85 -10.93 15.86 -8.62
CA LYS A 85 -11.84 15.13 -7.72
C LYS A 85 -11.80 13.62 -7.98
N CYS A 86 -11.74 13.21 -9.24
CA CYS A 86 -11.60 11.81 -9.63
C CYS A 86 -10.27 11.22 -9.13
N SER A 87 -9.15 11.95 -9.33
CA SER A 87 -7.82 11.57 -8.86
C SER A 87 -7.79 11.35 -7.35
N ILE A 88 -8.25 12.33 -6.56
CA ILE A 88 -8.27 12.24 -5.09
C ILE A 88 -9.07 11.01 -4.65
N LYS A 89 -10.28 10.84 -5.19
CA LYS A 89 -11.17 9.75 -4.77
C LYS A 89 -10.60 8.37 -5.10
N ILE A 90 -9.98 8.20 -6.26
CA ILE A 90 -9.33 6.94 -6.66
C ILE A 90 -8.10 6.67 -5.80
N LYS A 91 -7.23 7.67 -5.59
CA LYS A 91 -6.03 7.53 -4.74
C LYS A 91 -6.38 7.12 -3.32
N THR A 92 -7.35 7.80 -2.72
CA THR A 92 -7.80 7.49 -1.34
C THR A 92 -8.35 6.08 -1.25
N ALA A 93 -9.23 5.68 -2.20
CA ALA A 93 -9.80 4.34 -2.21
C ALA A 93 -8.74 3.24 -2.43
N LEU A 94 -7.76 3.47 -3.31
CA LEU A 94 -6.67 2.53 -3.56
C LEU A 94 -5.74 2.41 -2.34
N ARG A 95 -5.38 3.54 -1.72
CA ARG A 95 -4.57 3.51 -0.49
C ARG A 95 -5.28 2.75 0.62
N GLU A 96 -6.56 3.02 0.82
CA GLU A 96 -7.37 2.30 1.80
C GLU A 96 -7.38 0.79 1.53
N GLN A 97 -7.60 0.36 0.28
CA GLN A 97 -7.57 -1.06 -0.10
C GLN A 97 -6.20 -1.69 0.13
N VAL A 98 -5.12 -0.99 -0.23
CA VAL A 98 -3.75 -1.49 -0.04
C VAL A 98 -3.42 -1.61 1.45
N PHE A 99 -3.76 -0.61 2.28
CA PHE A 99 -3.55 -0.70 3.71
C PHE A 99 -4.39 -1.80 4.36
N LYS A 100 -5.69 -1.89 4.03
CA LYS A 100 -6.54 -2.98 4.52
C LYS A 100 -5.95 -4.35 4.16
N LYS A 101 -5.45 -4.51 2.93
CA LYS A 101 -4.82 -5.75 2.50
C LYS A 101 -3.50 -6.02 3.22
N LEU A 102 -2.66 -4.98 3.43
CA LEU A 102 -1.40 -5.10 4.13
C LEU A 102 -1.61 -5.56 5.58
N PHE A 103 -2.56 -4.95 6.29
CA PHE A 103 -2.89 -5.36 7.65
C PHE A 103 -3.51 -6.76 7.70
N ALA A 104 -4.31 -7.14 6.71
CA ALA A 104 -4.87 -8.49 6.62
C ALA A 104 -3.82 -9.57 6.33
N LEU A 105 -2.76 -9.24 5.59
CA LEU A 105 -1.63 -10.16 5.34
C LEU A 105 -0.72 -10.32 6.55
N GLY A 106 -0.70 -9.33 7.44
CA GLY A 106 0.05 -9.36 8.68
C GLY A 106 1.57 -9.38 8.54
N PRO A 107 2.31 -9.66 9.66
CA PRO A 107 3.77 -9.63 9.70
C PRO A 107 4.46 -10.62 8.75
N ALA A 108 3.83 -11.76 8.46
CA ALA A 108 4.38 -12.78 7.56
C ALA A 108 4.73 -12.22 6.17
N TYR A 109 3.97 -11.25 5.70
CA TYR A 109 4.24 -10.61 4.40
C TYR A 109 5.47 -9.71 4.42
N THR A 110 5.75 -9.07 5.56
CA THR A 110 6.82 -8.05 5.68
C THR A 110 8.20 -8.64 5.92
N VAL A 111 8.31 -9.86 6.49
CA VAL A 111 9.59 -10.50 6.85
C VAL A 111 10.49 -10.74 5.64
N ASN A 112 9.92 -11.14 4.51
CA ASN A 112 10.68 -11.46 3.30
C ASN A 112 10.73 -10.31 2.30
N ARG A 113 10.27 -9.10 2.66
CA ARG A 113 10.23 -7.92 1.78
C ARG A 113 10.81 -6.70 2.46
N ARG A 114 11.55 -5.91 1.71
CA ARG A 114 12.09 -4.66 2.21
C ARG A 114 10.96 -3.66 2.44
N SER A 115 10.96 -2.96 3.56
CA SER A 115 9.99 -1.90 3.90
C SER A 115 9.88 -0.83 2.82
N GLY A 116 10.99 -0.51 2.17
CA GLY A 116 11.04 0.41 1.03
C GLY A 116 10.22 -0.02 -0.19
N GLU A 117 10.09 -1.34 -0.45
CA GLU A 117 9.24 -1.84 -1.55
C GLU A 117 7.76 -1.61 -1.26
N ILE A 118 7.35 -1.83 -0.01
CA ILE A 118 5.96 -1.60 0.43
C ILE A 118 5.64 -0.10 0.39
N ALA A 119 6.56 0.73 0.89
CA ALA A 119 6.42 2.18 0.82
C ALA A 119 6.33 2.67 -0.64
N ALA A 120 7.19 2.19 -1.54
CA ALA A 120 7.14 2.53 -2.96
C ALA A 120 5.81 2.12 -3.60
N MET A 121 5.21 1.00 -3.21
CA MET A 121 3.90 0.57 -3.71
C MET A 121 2.79 1.56 -3.29
N VAL A 122 2.76 1.97 -2.03
CA VAL A 122 1.72 2.85 -1.48
C VAL A 122 1.87 4.29 -1.98
N PHE A 123 3.09 4.82 -2.01
CA PHE A 123 3.33 6.23 -2.31
C PHE A 123 3.62 6.46 -3.79
N THR A 124 4.45 5.65 -4.43
CA THR A 124 4.91 5.91 -5.80
C THR A 124 4.02 5.26 -6.85
N LYS A 125 3.69 3.98 -6.71
CA LYS A 125 2.93 3.25 -7.76
C LYS A 125 1.48 3.68 -7.86
N ILE A 126 0.83 4.05 -6.74
CA ILE A 126 -0.52 4.63 -6.76
C ILE A 126 -0.52 6.00 -7.44
N GLU A 127 0.51 6.83 -7.22
CA GLU A 127 0.66 8.11 -7.94
C GLU A 127 0.84 7.91 -9.44
N TRP A 128 1.60 6.90 -9.88
CA TRP A 128 1.76 6.57 -11.30
C TRP A 128 0.51 5.98 -11.95
N LEU A 129 -0.30 5.25 -11.17
CA LEU A 129 -1.55 4.67 -11.66
C LEU A 129 -2.66 5.72 -11.83
N SER A 130 -2.69 6.72 -10.98
CA SER A 130 -3.78 7.71 -10.93
C SER A 130 -4.00 8.46 -12.27
N PRO A 131 -2.97 8.99 -12.99
CA PRO A 131 -3.13 9.68 -14.26
C PRO A 131 -3.80 8.83 -15.36
N TYR A 132 -3.67 7.52 -15.29
CA TYR A 132 -4.38 6.61 -16.18
C TYR A 132 -5.90 6.80 -16.10
N PHE A 133 -6.45 6.97 -14.90
CA PHE A 133 -7.90 7.08 -14.72
C PHE A 133 -8.43 8.49 -14.95
N TYR A 134 -7.76 9.53 -14.45
CA TYR A 134 -8.33 10.86 -14.50
C TYR A 134 -7.95 11.66 -15.75
N GLN A 135 -6.86 11.31 -16.43
CA GLN A 135 -6.37 12.03 -17.60
C GLN A 135 -6.36 11.18 -18.87
N TYR A 136 -5.67 10.03 -18.85
CA TYR A 136 -5.49 9.20 -20.03
C TYR A 136 -6.82 8.60 -20.54
N LEU A 137 -7.54 7.89 -19.72
CA LEU A 137 -8.76 7.17 -20.13
C LEU A 137 -9.89 8.13 -20.59
N PRO A 138 -10.19 9.25 -19.87
CA PRO A 138 -11.17 10.23 -20.33
C PRO A 138 -10.79 10.89 -21.65
N PHE A 139 -9.50 11.26 -21.81
CA PHE A 139 -9.04 11.92 -23.02
C PHE A 139 -9.07 10.97 -24.23
N VAL A 140 -8.57 9.74 -24.09
CA VAL A 140 -8.62 8.72 -25.17
C VAL A 140 -10.04 8.42 -25.58
N SER A 141 -10.95 8.20 -24.62
CA SER A 141 -12.35 7.90 -24.95
C SER A 141 -13.04 9.06 -25.67
N GLY A 142 -12.78 10.31 -25.23
CA GLY A 142 -13.31 11.51 -25.87
C GLY A 142 -12.76 11.70 -27.29
N THR A 143 -11.45 11.50 -27.47
CA THR A 143 -10.80 11.61 -28.80
C THR A 143 -11.32 10.55 -29.76
N VAL A 144 -11.37 9.28 -29.37
CA VAL A 144 -11.85 8.19 -30.24
C VAL A 144 -13.30 8.41 -30.67
N LEU A 145 -14.17 8.85 -29.75
CA LEU A 145 -15.56 9.16 -30.08
C LEU A 145 -15.67 10.35 -31.05
N LEU A 146 -14.92 11.43 -30.80
CA LEU A 146 -14.91 12.59 -31.67
C LEU A 146 -14.40 12.22 -33.07
N ASP A 147 -13.27 11.52 -33.16
CA ASP A 147 -12.67 11.15 -34.44
C ASP A 147 -13.59 10.24 -35.25
N ALA A 148 -14.31 9.32 -34.59
CA ALA A 148 -15.31 8.50 -35.27
C ALA A 148 -16.40 9.36 -35.95
N VAL A 149 -16.85 10.42 -35.26
CA VAL A 149 -17.83 11.36 -35.84
C VAL A 149 -17.21 12.18 -36.99
N LEU A 150 -16.00 12.72 -36.76
CA LEU A 150 -15.33 13.57 -37.78
C LEU A 150 -14.97 12.78 -39.04
N ILE A 151 -14.47 11.55 -38.88
CA ILE A 151 -14.16 10.66 -40.01
C ILE A 151 -15.43 10.30 -40.77
N ALA A 152 -16.56 10.04 -40.09
CA ALA A 152 -17.84 9.83 -40.78
C ALA A 152 -18.29 11.05 -41.61
N VAL A 153 -18.13 12.27 -41.07
CA VAL A 153 -18.41 13.51 -41.80
C VAL A 153 -17.46 13.68 -43.00
N LEU A 154 -16.16 13.39 -42.80
CA LEU A 154 -15.18 13.45 -43.90
C LEU A 154 -15.46 12.42 -45.00
N PHE A 155 -15.93 11.21 -44.66
CA PHE A 155 -16.39 10.22 -45.64
C PHE A 155 -17.59 10.70 -46.45
N TYR A 156 -18.49 11.43 -45.81
CA TYR A 156 -19.64 12.03 -46.50
C TYR A 156 -19.23 13.16 -47.48
N LEU A 157 -18.21 13.94 -47.12
CA LEU A 157 -17.68 15.01 -47.95
C LEU A 157 -16.81 14.48 -49.10
N ASP A 158 -15.85 13.60 -48.80
CA ASP A 158 -15.00 12.90 -49.78
C ASP A 158 -14.47 11.58 -49.23
N SER A 159 -14.75 10.49 -49.92
CA SER A 159 -14.39 9.14 -49.49
C SER A 159 -12.87 8.89 -49.38
N ALA A 160 -12.06 9.53 -50.26
CA ALA A 160 -10.61 9.36 -50.22
C ALA A 160 -9.98 10.04 -49.02
N VAL A 161 -10.43 11.27 -48.70
CA VAL A 161 -9.99 12.01 -47.53
C VAL A 161 -10.40 11.27 -46.25
N GLY A 162 -11.64 10.77 -46.19
CA GLY A 162 -12.13 9.92 -45.08
C GLY A 162 -11.30 8.67 -44.87
N CYS A 163 -10.92 7.96 -45.95
CA CYS A 163 -10.03 6.79 -45.88
C CYS A 163 -8.65 7.14 -45.32
N ILE A 164 -8.04 8.25 -45.75
CA ILE A 164 -6.71 8.66 -45.25
C ILE A 164 -6.78 9.01 -43.79
N CYS A 165 -7.81 9.74 -43.36
CA CYS A 165 -8.01 10.07 -41.94
C CYS A 165 -8.23 8.81 -41.08
N LEU A 166 -9.02 7.84 -41.57
CA LEU A 166 -9.26 6.59 -40.91
C LEU A 166 -7.95 5.77 -40.73
N VAL A 167 -7.16 5.65 -41.80
CA VAL A 167 -5.88 4.96 -41.77
C VAL A 167 -4.89 5.65 -40.81
N GLY A 168 -4.82 6.99 -40.87
CA GLY A 168 -3.99 7.77 -39.97
C GLY A 168 -4.40 7.61 -38.51
N ALA A 169 -5.68 7.72 -38.20
CA ALA A 169 -6.23 7.50 -36.85
C ALA A 169 -6.00 6.07 -36.34
N ALA A 170 -6.28 5.07 -37.17
CA ALA A 170 -6.02 3.66 -36.85
C ALA A 170 -4.52 3.39 -36.64
N GLY A 171 -3.65 3.99 -37.43
CA GLY A 171 -2.20 3.93 -37.27
C GLY A 171 -1.75 4.49 -35.91
N MET A 172 -2.21 5.67 -35.52
CA MET A 172 -1.86 6.30 -34.25
C MET A 172 -2.33 5.48 -33.04
N LEU A 173 -3.45 4.78 -33.14
CA LEU A 173 -3.92 3.88 -32.09
C LEU A 173 -3.21 2.50 -32.11
N GLY A 174 -2.85 2.01 -33.30
CA GLY A 174 -2.28 0.69 -33.51
C GLY A 174 -0.77 0.58 -33.28
N PHE A 175 0.00 1.57 -33.76
CA PHE A 175 1.48 1.54 -33.67
C PHE A 175 2.02 1.37 -32.26
N PRO A 176 1.52 2.05 -31.22
CA PRO A 176 1.99 1.85 -29.85
C PRO A 176 1.81 0.42 -29.34
N MET A 177 0.84 -0.34 -29.90
CA MET A 177 0.65 -1.75 -29.53
C MET A 177 1.80 -2.63 -29.97
N LEU A 178 2.49 -2.30 -31.07
CA LEU A 178 3.64 -3.04 -31.57
C LEU A 178 4.84 -2.92 -30.59
N PHE A 179 5.05 -1.74 -30.02
CA PHE A 179 6.12 -1.47 -29.07
C PHE A 179 5.80 -1.88 -27.64
N PHE A 180 4.54 -2.18 -27.34
CA PHE A 180 4.06 -2.43 -25.98
C PHE A 180 4.85 -3.53 -25.24
N LYS A 181 5.13 -4.66 -25.86
CA LYS A 181 5.89 -5.77 -25.24
C LYS A 181 7.30 -5.35 -24.86
N VAL A 182 7.97 -4.59 -25.74
CA VAL A 182 9.35 -4.13 -25.52
C VAL A 182 9.38 -3.06 -24.43
N MET A 183 8.45 -2.11 -24.49
CA MET A 183 8.31 -1.05 -23.47
C MET A 183 8.00 -1.66 -22.10
N ARG A 184 7.08 -2.62 -22.03
CA ARG A 184 6.73 -3.32 -20.79
C ARG A 184 7.97 -3.98 -20.15
N LYS A 185 8.72 -4.76 -20.91
CA LYS A 185 9.92 -5.45 -20.41
C LYS A 185 10.99 -4.47 -19.92
N ARG A 186 11.15 -3.32 -20.60
CA ARG A 186 12.11 -2.28 -20.19
C ARG A 186 11.59 -1.47 -19.00
N GLY A 187 10.30 -1.15 -18.95
CA GLY A 187 9.67 -0.48 -17.83
C GLY A 187 9.68 -1.32 -16.54
N GLU A 188 9.49 -2.63 -16.62
CA GLU A 188 9.64 -3.55 -15.48
C GLU A 188 11.09 -3.53 -14.92
N LYS A 189 12.11 -3.52 -15.81
CA LYS A 189 13.51 -3.40 -15.40
C LYS A 189 13.83 -2.04 -14.76
N GLU A 190 13.29 -0.95 -15.31
CA GLU A 190 13.44 0.39 -14.75
C GLU A 190 12.81 0.46 -13.35
N ASN A 191 11.58 -0.05 -13.19
CA ASN A 191 10.89 -0.08 -11.91
C ASN A 191 11.67 -0.89 -10.85
N ALA A 192 12.23 -2.03 -11.24
CA ALA A 192 13.07 -2.84 -10.35
C ALA A 192 14.36 -2.10 -9.94
N ALA A 193 15.04 -1.46 -10.89
CA ALA A 193 16.25 -0.68 -10.62
C ALA A 193 15.94 0.54 -9.71
N HIS A 194 14.81 1.21 -9.95
CA HIS A 194 14.36 2.34 -9.14
C HIS A 194 14.06 1.91 -7.69
N SER A 195 13.31 0.81 -7.51
CA SER A 195 12.99 0.28 -6.18
C SER A 195 14.25 -0.14 -5.42
N LYS A 196 15.20 -0.76 -6.10
CA LYS A 196 16.48 -1.17 -5.50
C LYS A 196 17.30 0.03 -5.07
N TYR A 197 17.47 1.03 -5.95
CA TYR A 197 18.24 2.24 -5.64
C TYR A 197 17.63 2.99 -4.45
N TYR A 198 16.30 3.13 -4.43
CA TYR A 198 15.58 3.76 -3.32
C TYR A 198 15.79 3.02 -1.99
N ALA A 199 15.70 1.68 -2.01
CA ALA A 199 15.97 0.88 -0.82
C ALA A 199 17.41 1.02 -0.33
N ASP A 200 18.40 1.00 -1.24
CA ASP A 200 19.81 1.17 -0.88
C ASP A 200 20.12 2.58 -0.32
N CYS A 201 19.42 3.61 -0.81
CA CYS A 201 19.49 4.96 -0.24
C CYS A 201 18.88 5.02 1.18
N LEU A 202 17.72 4.40 1.38
CA LEU A 202 17.07 4.36 2.69
C LEU A 202 17.93 3.61 3.71
N ASP A 203 18.49 2.46 3.35
CA ASP A 203 19.42 1.69 4.18
C ASP A 203 20.65 2.54 4.57
N ALA A 204 21.19 3.33 3.64
CA ALA A 204 22.32 4.21 3.90
C ALA A 204 21.98 5.33 4.90
N VAL A 205 20.79 5.93 4.79
CA VAL A 205 20.32 6.97 5.72
C VAL A 205 20.07 6.39 7.11
N GLN A 206 19.44 5.23 7.20
CA GLN A 206 19.20 4.56 8.48
C GLN A 206 20.48 4.07 9.14
N GLY A 207 21.46 3.61 8.34
CA GLY A 207 22.76 3.18 8.79
C GLY A 207 23.80 4.28 8.97
N LEU A 208 23.42 5.57 8.80
CA LEU A 208 24.36 6.71 8.83
C LEU A 208 25.22 6.77 10.11
N PRO A 209 24.68 6.53 11.32
CA PRO A 209 25.51 6.50 12.54
C PRO A 209 26.63 5.44 12.47
N SER A 210 26.31 4.23 12.00
CA SER A 210 27.29 3.15 11.85
C SER A 210 28.34 3.46 10.78
N LEU A 211 27.91 4.05 9.65
CA LEU A 211 28.84 4.49 8.58
C LEU A 211 29.82 5.54 9.10
N LYS A 212 29.34 6.49 9.89
CA LYS A 212 30.18 7.52 10.50
C LYS A 212 31.14 6.95 11.55
N ALA A 213 30.64 6.06 12.42
CA ALA A 213 31.48 5.41 13.43
C ALA A 213 32.64 4.58 12.82
N LEU A 214 32.39 3.99 11.65
CA LEU A 214 33.37 3.15 10.94
C LEU A 214 34.17 3.89 9.87
N ASN A 215 33.95 5.21 9.68
CA ASN A 215 34.51 6.02 8.61
C ASN A 215 34.34 5.39 7.22
N ALA A 216 33.14 4.79 6.97
CA ALA A 216 32.81 4.04 5.77
C ALA A 216 31.98 4.83 4.75
N ASP A 217 31.95 6.15 4.86
CA ASP A 217 31.18 7.07 4.02
C ASP A 217 31.51 6.92 2.54
N GLU A 218 32.82 6.95 2.20
CA GLU A 218 33.28 6.89 0.82
C GLU A 218 32.98 5.52 0.19
N TYR A 219 33.05 4.43 0.96
CA TYR A 219 32.66 3.11 0.50
C TYR A 219 31.15 3.07 0.13
N GLN A 220 30.29 3.57 1.02
CA GLN A 220 28.85 3.57 0.77
C GLN A 220 28.45 4.52 -0.35
N LYS A 221 29.11 5.69 -0.45
CA LYS A 221 28.96 6.63 -1.56
C LYS A 221 29.30 5.98 -2.90
N ALA A 222 30.44 5.29 -2.99
CA ALA A 222 30.82 4.57 -4.22
C ALA A 222 29.81 3.49 -4.60
N LYS A 223 29.27 2.75 -3.61
CA LYS A 223 28.24 1.74 -3.82
C LYS A 223 26.94 2.37 -4.35
N LEU A 224 26.46 3.46 -3.74
CA LEU A 224 25.27 4.19 -4.20
C LEU A 224 25.48 4.80 -5.59
N GLN A 225 26.67 5.36 -5.87
CA GLN A 225 27.00 5.90 -7.19
C GLN A 225 26.94 4.82 -8.26
N LYS A 226 27.46 3.61 -7.99
CA LYS A 226 27.37 2.47 -8.91
C LYS A 226 25.92 2.05 -9.16
N GLN A 227 25.08 2.00 -8.13
CA GLN A 227 23.66 1.68 -8.28
C GLN A 227 22.90 2.79 -9.03
N GLY A 228 23.24 4.06 -8.78
CA GLY A 228 22.72 5.22 -9.50
C GLY A 228 23.07 5.16 -11.00
N GLU A 229 24.28 4.73 -11.34
CA GLU A 229 24.69 4.55 -12.74
C GLU A 229 23.92 3.42 -13.43
N ILE A 230 23.69 2.30 -12.74
CA ILE A 230 22.85 1.20 -13.26
C ILE A 230 21.42 1.72 -13.52
N LEU A 231 20.86 2.50 -12.59
CA LEU A 231 19.56 3.12 -12.76
C LEU A 231 19.54 4.06 -13.95
N ARG A 232 20.54 4.95 -14.07
CA ARG A 232 20.68 5.88 -15.19
C ARG A 232 20.69 5.16 -16.54
N VAL A 233 21.54 4.13 -16.68
CA VAL A 233 21.65 3.33 -17.92
C VAL A 233 20.31 2.64 -18.23
N THR A 234 19.61 2.13 -17.22
CA THR A 234 18.32 1.46 -17.39
C THR A 234 17.25 2.44 -17.85
N ILE A 235 17.18 3.64 -17.25
CA ILE A 235 16.28 4.72 -17.67
C ILE A 235 16.58 5.14 -19.11
N MET A 236 17.86 5.36 -19.45
CA MET A 236 18.25 5.76 -20.82
C MET A 236 17.91 4.71 -21.87
N ASN A 237 18.03 3.43 -21.53
CA ASN A 237 17.61 2.34 -22.42
C ASN A 237 16.08 2.25 -22.60
N HIS A 238 15.30 2.65 -21.62
CA HIS A 238 13.86 2.78 -21.75
C HIS A 238 13.49 4.02 -22.57
N LEU A 239 14.10 5.17 -22.28
CA LEU A 239 13.89 6.43 -23.00
C LEU A 239 14.18 6.31 -24.50
N LYS A 240 15.23 5.58 -24.93
CA LYS A 240 15.51 5.34 -26.35
C LYS A 240 14.31 4.75 -27.09
N VAL A 241 13.62 3.75 -26.49
CA VAL A 241 12.43 3.15 -27.13
C VAL A 241 11.24 4.08 -27.08
N THR A 242 11.07 4.79 -25.97
CA THR A 242 10.02 5.79 -25.79
C THR A 242 10.13 6.93 -26.83
N MET A 243 11.35 7.39 -27.11
CA MET A 243 11.59 8.42 -28.13
C MET A 243 11.30 7.93 -29.55
N ILE A 244 11.64 6.66 -29.86
CA ILE A 244 11.30 6.06 -31.15
C ILE A 244 9.78 5.95 -31.30
N ASP A 245 9.09 5.46 -30.28
CA ASP A 245 7.63 5.34 -30.25
C ASP A 245 6.96 6.70 -30.46
N ASN A 246 7.41 7.73 -29.73
CA ASN A 246 6.95 9.11 -29.90
C ASN A 246 7.21 9.65 -31.32
N GLY A 247 8.40 9.43 -31.85
CA GLY A 247 8.77 9.87 -33.18
C GLY A 247 7.88 9.25 -34.26
N VAL A 248 7.58 7.95 -34.14
CA VAL A 248 6.67 7.26 -35.08
C VAL A 248 5.25 7.82 -34.97
N LEU A 249 4.74 8.06 -33.76
CA LEU A 249 3.42 8.63 -33.56
C LEU A 249 3.32 10.06 -34.15
N GLN A 250 4.32 10.90 -33.90
CA GLN A 250 4.40 12.24 -34.47
C GLN A 250 4.45 12.20 -36.00
N LEU A 251 5.23 11.28 -36.55
CA LEU A 251 5.32 11.09 -38.00
C LEU A 251 3.97 10.65 -38.59
N CYS A 252 3.27 9.72 -37.97
CA CYS A 252 1.93 9.28 -38.40
C CYS A 252 0.92 10.46 -38.38
N ALA A 253 0.94 11.28 -37.32
CA ALA A 253 0.06 12.45 -37.21
C ALA A 253 0.39 13.49 -38.29
N ALA A 254 1.66 13.78 -38.50
CA ALA A 254 2.10 14.76 -39.50
C ALA A 254 1.79 14.30 -40.94
N ILE A 255 2.14 13.05 -41.27
CA ILE A 255 1.83 12.47 -42.60
C ILE A 255 0.31 12.38 -42.80
N GLY A 256 -0.43 11.87 -41.84
CA GLY A 256 -1.88 11.74 -41.92
C GLY A 256 -2.55 13.09 -42.14
N GLY A 257 -2.18 14.11 -41.37
CA GLY A 257 -2.71 15.45 -41.49
C GLY A 257 -2.33 16.15 -42.81
N THR A 258 -1.05 16.11 -43.19
CA THR A 258 -0.61 16.76 -44.45
C THR A 258 -1.09 16.03 -45.68
N LEU A 259 -1.09 14.71 -45.70
CA LEU A 259 -1.55 13.90 -46.82
C LEU A 259 -3.09 14.07 -47.05
N SER A 260 -3.88 14.06 -45.97
CA SER A 260 -5.31 14.28 -46.06
C SER A 260 -5.63 15.66 -46.59
N ALA A 261 -4.93 16.69 -46.14
CA ALA A 261 -5.07 18.06 -46.62
C ALA A 261 -4.65 18.21 -48.10
N ALA A 262 -3.53 17.62 -48.49
CA ALA A 262 -3.06 17.65 -49.88
C ALA A 262 -4.02 16.93 -50.83
N VAL A 263 -4.52 15.73 -50.45
CA VAL A 263 -5.50 14.98 -51.23
C VAL A 263 -6.83 15.73 -51.32
N ALA A 264 -7.29 16.35 -50.21
CA ALA A 264 -8.47 17.21 -50.23
C ALA A 264 -8.32 18.36 -51.24
N ALA A 265 -7.17 19.04 -51.25
CA ALA A 265 -6.89 20.13 -52.21
C ALA A 265 -6.88 19.63 -53.67
N LEU A 266 -6.20 18.49 -53.96
CA LEU A 266 -6.12 17.92 -55.30
C LEU A 266 -7.48 17.44 -55.81
N ARG A 267 -8.29 16.81 -54.96
CA ARG A 267 -9.60 16.28 -55.37
C ARG A 267 -10.63 17.39 -55.61
N VAL A 268 -10.60 18.43 -54.80
CA VAL A 268 -11.44 19.60 -55.04
C VAL A 268 -11.10 20.27 -56.36
N TYR A 269 -9.80 20.38 -56.68
CA TYR A 269 -9.38 20.93 -57.96
C TYR A 269 -9.85 20.08 -59.17
N ALA A 270 -9.89 18.75 -59.03
CA ALA A 270 -10.15 17.82 -60.10
C ALA A 270 -11.64 17.43 -60.27
N TYR A 271 -12.44 17.30 -59.20
CA TYR A 271 -13.69 16.53 -59.25
C TYR A 271 -14.87 17.07 -58.42
N THR A 272 -14.72 18.07 -57.54
CA THR A 272 -15.76 18.47 -56.59
C THR A 272 -16.00 19.98 -56.54
N ASN A 273 -17.09 20.37 -55.85
CA ASN A 273 -17.37 21.76 -55.57
C ASN A 273 -16.23 22.41 -54.79
N PRO A 274 -15.58 23.45 -55.33
CA PRO A 274 -14.44 24.11 -54.69
C PRO A 274 -14.77 24.70 -53.31
N GLU A 275 -16.05 24.78 -52.97
CA GLU A 275 -16.56 25.30 -51.71
C GLU A 275 -16.29 24.36 -50.52
N ASN A 276 -16.13 23.07 -50.74
CA ASN A 276 -15.91 22.08 -49.66
C ASN A 276 -14.45 22.00 -49.19
N ILE A 277 -13.49 22.58 -49.93
CA ILE A 277 -12.06 22.45 -49.60
C ILE A 277 -11.72 23.01 -48.22
N ILE A 278 -12.28 24.17 -47.90
CA ILE A 278 -12.00 24.90 -46.65
C ILE A 278 -12.47 24.07 -45.46
N TYR A 279 -13.69 23.51 -45.55
CA TYR A 279 -14.25 22.65 -44.52
C TYR A 279 -13.42 21.36 -44.33
N MET A 280 -13.01 20.71 -45.43
CA MET A 280 -12.18 19.53 -45.38
C MET A 280 -10.83 19.81 -44.72
N LEU A 281 -10.17 20.92 -45.04
CA LEU A 281 -8.88 21.31 -44.44
C LEU A 281 -9.00 21.54 -42.93
N PHE A 282 -10.02 22.26 -42.47
CA PHE A 282 -10.20 22.52 -41.04
C PHE A 282 -10.67 21.27 -40.27
N LEU A 283 -11.52 20.44 -40.88
CA LEU A 283 -11.96 19.18 -40.26
C LEU A 283 -10.84 18.14 -40.15
N THR A 284 -9.96 18.03 -41.16
CA THR A 284 -8.78 17.15 -41.07
C THR A 284 -7.84 17.63 -39.97
N GLY A 285 -7.60 18.94 -39.86
CA GLY A 285 -6.83 19.52 -38.75
C GLY A 285 -7.47 19.25 -37.40
N ALA A 286 -8.79 19.37 -37.28
CA ALA A 286 -9.53 19.07 -36.04
C ALA A 286 -9.49 17.59 -35.67
N CYS A 287 -9.41 16.64 -36.63
CA CYS A 287 -9.26 15.22 -36.42
C CYS A 287 -7.86 14.88 -35.82
N PHE A 288 -6.78 15.41 -36.40
CA PHE A 288 -5.41 15.06 -35.96
C PHE A 288 -4.93 15.87 -34.76
N SER A 289 -5.49 17.03 -34.44
CA SER A 289 -5.08 17.87 -33.31
C SER A 289 -5.22 17.17 -31.93
N PRO A 290 -6.37 16.56 -31.59
CA PRO A 290 -6.48 15.81 -30.33
C PRO A 290 -5.55 14.57 -30.28
N MET A 291 -5.35 13.91 -31.42
CA MET A 291 -4.44 12.78 -31.54
C MET A 291 -2.99 13.17 -31.26
N TYR A 292 -2.55 14.34 -31.73
CA TYR A 292 -1.23 14.88 -31.42
C TYR A 292 -1.04 15.10 -29.90
N LEU A 293 -2.07 15.59 -29.22
CA LEU A 293 -2.04 15.70 -27.75
C LEU A 293 -2.03 14.34 -27.05
N LEU A 294 -2.66 13.32 -27.64
CA LEU A 294 -2.67 11.96 -27.13
C LEU A 294 -1.26 11.37 -27.00
N ILE A 295 -0.31 11.76 -27.89
CA ILE A 295 1.09 11.31 -27.83
C ILE A 295 1.72 11.63 -26.47
N ASN A 296 1.47 12.83 -25.94
CA ASN A 296 2.01 13.25 -24.65
C ASN A 296 1.35 12.52 -23.47
N ILE A 297 0.06 12.18 -23.60
CA ILE A 297 -0.73 11.52 -22.55
C ILE A 297 -0.52 10.01 -22.57
N TRP A 298 -0.10 9.43 -23.70
CA TRP A 298 0.13 8.00 -23.88
C TRP A 298 1.08 7.41 -22.82
N HIS A 299 2.19 8.09 -22.55
CA HIS A 299 3.17 7.63 -21.59
C HIS A 299 2.67 7.63 -20.15
N LEU A 300 1.77 8.56 -19.80
CA LEU A 300 1.11 8.56 -18.49
C LEU A 300 0.19 7.34 -18.37
N GLY A 301 -0.55 7.02 -19.42
CA GLY A 301 -1.37 5.81 -19.49
C GLY A 301 -0.54 4.53 -19.34
N TYR A 302 0.58 4.46 -20.07
CA TYR A 302 1.50 3.31 -20.01
C TYR A 302 2.11 3.10 -18.62
N ARG A 303 2.60 4.16 -17.96
CA ARG A 303 3.11 4.11 -16.58
C ARG A 303 2.05 3.60 -15.61
N GLY A 304 0.80 4.06 -15.77
CA GLY A 304 -0.33 3.59 -14.97
C GLY A 304 -0.61 2.10 -15.15
N VAL A 305 -0.60 1.61 -16.39
CA VAL A 305 -0.79 0.19 -16.69
C VAL A 305 0.31 -0.65 -16.04
N THR A 306 1.57 -0.23 -16.14
CA THR A 306 2.72 -0.98 -15.55
C THR A 306 2.64 -1.01 -14.02
N ALA A 307 2.28 0.10 -13.40
CA ALA A 307 2.10 0.19 -11.94
C ALA A 307 0.92 -0.68 -11.45
N SER A 308 -0.14 -0.80 -12.27
CA SER A 308 -1.34 -1.56 -11.91
C SER A 308 -1.09 -3.04 -11.69
N TYR A 309 -0.18 -3.66 -12.43
CA TYR A 309 0.13 -5.09 -12.27
C TYR A 309 0.63 -5.39 -10.86
N THR A 310 1.55 -4.61 -10.35
CA THR A 310 2.09 -4.81 -8.98
C THR A 310 1.00 -4.61 -7.91
N ILE A 311 0.15 -3.58 -8.08
CA ILE A 311 -0.94 -3.31 -7.13
C ILE A 311 -1.99 -4.43 -7.21
N TYR A 312 -2.34 -4.86 -8.43
CA TYR A 312 -3.32 -5.92 -8.64
C TYR A 312 -2.83 -7.25 -8.07
N ASP A 313 -1.58 -7.64 -8.36
CA ASP A 313 -0.98 -8.86 -7.83
C ASP A 313 -0.95 -8.84 -6.29
N PHE A 314 -0.61 -7.70 -5.70
CA PHE A 314 -0.63 -7.52 -4.25
C PHE A 314 -2.05 -7.67 -3.67
N LEU A 315 -3.05 -7.01 -4.26
CA LEU A 315 -4.43 -7.07 -3.77
C LEU A 315 -5.04 -8.47 -3.89
N ASN A 316 -4.58 -9.26 -4.86
CA ASN A 316 -5.04 -10.65 -5.08
C ASN A 316 -4.24 -11.71 -4.33
N LEU A 317 -3.20 -11.32 -3.55
CA LEU A 317 -2.54 -12.29 -2.69
C LEU A 317 -3.58 -12.97 -1.79
N PRO A 318 -3.53 -14.29 -1.62
CA PRO A 318 -4.43 -14.96 -0.71
C PRO A 318 -4.20 -14.40 0.71
N VAL A 319 -5.26 -13.96 1.36
CA VAL A 319 -5.26 -13.67 2.79
C VAL A 319 -5.62 -14.97 3.46
N THR A 320 -4.69 -15.54 4.17
CA THR A 320 -4.94 -16.73 4.99
C THR A 320 -5.79 -16.29 6.17
N HIS A 321 -7.11 -16.22 5.99
CA HIS A 321 -8.05 -15.89 7.07
C HIS A 321 -8.13 -17.00 8.11
N SER A 322 -7.71 -18.20 7.77
CA SER A 322 -7.47 -19.29 8.69
C SER A 322 -6.01 -19.72 8.59
N LEU A 323 -5.39 -20.04 9.71
CA LEU A 323 -4.05 -20.61 9.78
C LEU A 323 -4.00 -22.03 9.18
N SER A 324 -5.11 -22.53 8.63
CA SER A 324 -5.19 -23.81 7.94
C SER A 324 -4.73 -23.65 6.49
N ALA A 325 -3.66 -24.35 6.14
CA ALA A 325 -3.23 -24.56 4.77
C ALA A 325 -4.16 -25.56 4.08
N HIS A 326 -5.38 -25.17 3.71
CA HIS A 326 -6.14 -25.84 2.66
C HIS A 326 -6.99 -24.84 1.89
N VAL A 327 -6.53 -24.64 0.69
CA VAL A 327 -7.10 -24.11 -0.54
C VAL A 327 -8.64 -24.22 -0.62
N SER A 328 -9.28 -23.08 -0.71
CA SER A 328 -10.39 -22.90 -1.64
C SER A 328 -10.30 -21.48 -2.21
N ASN A 329 -9.96 -21.41 -3.50
CA ASN A 329 -10.09 -20.22 -4.33
C ASN A 329 -11.57 -19.83 -4.41
N VAL A 330 -12.01 -18.94 -3.56
CA VAL A 330 -13.30 -18.25 -3.70
C VAL A 330 -13.00 -16.78 -4.02
N PRO A 331 -13.45 -16.25 -5.15
CA PRO A 331 -13.30 -14.84 -5.46
C PRO A 331 -14.12 -13.99 -4.47
N ILE A 332 -13.54 -12.88 -4.04
CA ILE A 332 -14.12 -11.90 -3.10
C ILE A 332 -15.31 -11.13 -3.75
N GLU A 333 -16.28 -11.82 -4.33
CA GLU A 333 -17.43 -11.15 -4.94
C GLU A 333 -18.71 -11.13 -4.10
N THR A 334 -18.79 -11.82 -2.96
CA THR A 334 -20.10 -12.10 -2.35
C THR A 334 -20.42 -11.33 -1.05
N GLU A 335 -19.49 -10.68 -0.36
CA GLU A 335 -19.77 -10.08 0.97
C GLU A 335 -19.99 -8.57 1.01
N MET A 336 -20.09 -7.87 -0.13
CA MET A 336 -20.33 -6.41 -0.14
C MET A 336 -21.78 -6.00 -0.46
N LYS A 337 -22.78 -6.85 -0.22
CA LYS A 337 -24.18 -6.50 -0.55
C LYS A 337 -25.09 -6.07 0.61
N GLU A 338 -24.66 -6.18 1.86
CA GLU A 338 -25.57 -5.91 3.00
C GLU A 338 -25.10 -4.83 3.99
N SER A 339 -24.60 -3.72 3.51
CA SER A 339 -24.44 -2.54 4.38
C SER A 339 -24.71 -1.25 3.62
N ARG A 340 -25.93 -1.13 3.11
CA ARG A 340 -26.49 0.15 2.64
C ARG A 340 -27.95 0.18 3.02
N THR A 341 -28.23 0.98 4.01
CA THR A 341 -29.40 1.82 4.28
C THR A 341 -29.63 1.95 5.78
N GLU A 342 -29.09 2.98 6.35
CA GLU A 342 -29.80 3.68 7.42
C GLU A 342 -29.44 5.17 7.35
N LYS A 343 -30.43 5.93 6.87
CA LYS A 343 -30.51 7.38 7.01
C LYS A 343 -30.60 7.71 8.50
N ARG A 344 -29.75 8.60 8.96
CA ARG A 344 -29.97 9.26 10.25
C ARG A 344 -30.85 10.48 10.02
N ASP A 345 -32.11 10.37 10.39
CA ASP A 345 -32.95 11.51 10.76
C ASP A 345 -32.68 11.85 12.23
N HIS A 346 -32.39 13.12 12.47
CA HIS A 346 -32.35 13.70 13.80
C HIS A 346 -33.80 13.89 14.32
N THR A 347 -34.14 13.23 15.40
CA THR A 347 -35.09 13.78 16.40
C THR A 347 -34.89 13.09 17.75
N ASP A 348 -34.93 13.91 18.79
CA ASP A 348 -34.79 13.68 20.20
C ASP A 348 -35.51 12.45 20.77
N SER A 349 -34.87 11.74 21.70
CA SER A 349 -35.32 11.66 23.10
C SER A 349 -34.50 10.62 23.87
N SER A 350 -34.05 11.05 25.01
CA SER A 350 -33.57 10.34 26.19
C SER A 350 -33.92 8.85 26.30
N THR A 351 -32.90 7.99 26.16
CA THR A 351 -32.80 6.73 26.91
C THR A 351 -31.30 6.40 27.02
N GLN A 352 -30.78 6.56 28.22
CA GLN A 352 -29.45 6.07 28.59
C GLN A 352 -29.41 4.54 28.38
N LYS A 353 -28.91 4.08 27.24
CA LYS A 353 -28.41 2.73 27.13
C LYS A 353 -26.97 2.76 27.63
N THR A 354 -26.80 2.28 28.84
CA THR A 354 -25.50 1.87 29.41
C THR A 354 -24.81 0.98 28.37
N LEU A 355 -23.83 1.52 27.66
CA LEU A 355 -22.87 0.74 26.86
C LEU A 355 -22.05 -0.08 27.86
N GLN A 356 -22.48 -1.33 28.09
CA GLN A 356 -21.62 -2.33 28.68
C GLN A 356 -20.40 -2.46 27.76
N ALA A 357 -19.22 -2.22 28.32
CA ALA A 357 -17.96 -2.54 27.68
C ALA A 357 -18.03 -3.99 27.15
N PRO A 358 -17.54 -4.27 25.92
CA PRO A 358 -17.48 -5.64 25.43
C PRO A 358 -16.66 -6.44 26.45
N GLY A 359 -17.33 -7.30 27.20
CA GLY A 359 -16.73 -8.14 28.20
C GLY A 359 -15.62 -8.94 27.53
N VAL A 360 -14.44 -8.96 28.15
CA VAL A 360 -13.34 -9.86 27.81
C VAL A 360 -13.98 -11.25 27.66
N LYS A 361 -14.00 -11.80 26.46
CA LYS A 361 -14.52 -13.16 26.22
C LYS A 361 -13.71 -14.07 27.12
N ALA A 362 -14.37 -14.67 28.12
CA ALA A 362 -13.73 -15.55 29.06
C ALA A 362 -13.12 -16.72 28.27
N TYR A 363 -11.81 -16.76 28.23
CA TYR A 363 -11.06 -17.86 27.69
C TYR A 363 -10.92 -18.90 28.81
N THR A 364 -11.27 -20.13 28.53
CA THR A 364 -11.14 -21.25 29.45
C THR A 364 -10.43 -22.40 28.73
N GLY A 365 -9.45 -23.00 29.39
CA GLY A 365 -8.71 -24.16 28.88
C GLY A 365 -7.25 -23.87 28.54
N ASP A 366 -6.52 -24.95 28.30
CA ASP A 366 -5.08 -24.92 28.04
C ASP A 366 -4.75 -24.48 26.62
N ILE A 367 -3.54 -23.99 26.39
CA ILE A 367 -2.98 -23.81 25.06
C ILE A 367 -2.15 -25.05 24.72
N VAL A 368 -2.53 -25.76 23.67
CA VAL A 368 -1.86 -27.00 23.29
C VAL A 368 -1.25 -26.90 21.90
N PHE A 369 0.04 -27.12 21.82
CA PHE A 369 0.76 -27.38 20.55
C PHE A 369 0.81 -28.89 20.34
N LYS A 370 0.35 -29.35 19.16
CA LYS A 370 0.33 -30.78 18.80
C LYS A 370 1.00 -31.00 17.45
N ASN A 371 2.13 -31.68 17.47
CA ASN A 371 2.95 -32.02 16.28
C ASN A 371 3.20 -30.79 15.37
N ALA A 372 3.47 -29.63 15.98
CA ALA A 372 3.61 -28.38 15.26
C ALA A 372 4.94 -28.35 14.50
N VAL A 373 4.87 -28.11 13.19
CA VAL A 373 6.02 -27.95 12.30
C VAL A 373 5.93 -26.59 11.60
N PHE A 374 7.05 -25.88 11.56
CA PHE A 374 7.12 -24.57 10.90
C PHE A 374 8.49 -24.32 10.27
N ALA A 375 8.44 -23.57 9.15
CA ALA A 375 9.61 -23.07 8.43
C ALA A 375 9.30 -21.66 7.88
N TYR A 376 10.24 -20.73 7.98
CA TYR A 376 10.12 -19.41 7.33
C TYR A 376 10.34 -19.47 5.82
N THR A 377 11.22 -20.37 5.39
CA THR A 377 11.57 -20.65 4.00
C THR A 377 11.54 -22.16 3.77
N GLU A 378 12.60 -22.75 3.24
CA GLU A 378 12.71 -24.21 3.07
C GLU A 378 13.19 -24.90 4.36
N ASP A 379 14.04 -24.23 5.13
CA ASP A 379 14.64 -24.78 6.33
C ASP A 379 13.65 -24.81 7.50
N THR A 380 13.46 -25.99 8.09
CA THR A 380 12.57 -26.20 9.24
C THR A 380 13.17 -25.57 10.50
N VAL A 381 12.42 -24.67 11.13
CA VAL A 381 12.79 -23.98 12.37
C VAL A 381 12.14 -24.66 13.59
N ILE A 382 10.91 -25.11 13.45
CA ILE A 382 10.17 -25.87 14.45
C ILE A 382 9.88 -27.25 13.86
N ASP A 383 10.29 -28.30 14.54
CA ASP A 383 10.26 -29.68 14.06
C ASP A 383 9.55 -30.60 15.09
N ASP A 384 8.26 -30.83 14.80
CA ASP A 384 7.39 -31.73 15.57
C ASP A 384 7.29 -31.40 17.08
N ILE A 385 6.94 -30.13 17.39
CA ILE A 385 6.78 -29.70 18.78
C ILE A 385 5.38 -30.05 19.30
N SER A 386 5.36 -30.72 20.48
CA SER A 386 4.13 -30.97 21.22
C SER A 386 4.33 -30.62 22.71
N PHE A 387 3.54 -29.65 23.22
CA PHE A 387 3.52 -29.25 24.62
C PHE A 387 2.25 -28.50 24.96
N THR A 388 1.97 -28.36 26.25
CA THR A 388 0.80 -27.69 26.79
C THR A 388 1.23 -26.52 27.67
N ILE A 389 0.57 -25.39 27.56
CA ILE A 389 0.62 -24.25 28.47
C ILE A 389 -0.65 -24.32 29.32
N PRO A 390 -0.59 -24.69 30.60
CA PRO A 390 -1.79 -24.81 31.44
C PRO A 390 -2.45 -23.44 31.64
N HIS A 391 -3.78 -23.44 31.69
CA HIS A 391 -4.55 -22.22 31.92
C HIS A 391 -4.16 -21.54 33.24
N GLY A 392 -4.00 -20.21 33.18
CA GLY A 392 -3.69 -19.41 34.38
C GLY A 392 -2.29 -19.56 34.93
N THR A 393 -1.39 -20.27 34.23
CA THR A 393 0.00 -20.50 34.66
C THR A 393 1.01 -19.79 33.78
N THR A 394 2.24 -19.65 34.27
CA THR A 394 3.37 -19.14 33.52
C THR A 394 4.23 -20.27 32.99
N THR A 395 4.34 -20.39 31.68
CA THR A 395 5.27 -21.34 31.02
C THR A 395 6.46 -20.59 30.45
N ALA A 396 7.68 -20.98 30.88
CA ALA A 396 8.92 -20.40 30.39
C ALA A 396 9.53 -21.22 29.25
N LEU A 397 9.85 -20.59 28.12
CA LEU A 397 10.66 -21.17 27.05
C LEU A 397 12.13 -20.82 27.28
N VAL A 398 12.98 -21.84 27.38
CA VAL A 398 14.42 -21.72 27.65
C VAL A 398 15.21 -22.46 26.57
N GLY A 399 16.39 -21.97 26.22
CA GLY A 399 17.26 -22.62 25.23
C GLY A 399 18.24 -21.61 24.59
N VAL A 400 19.20 -22.12 23.86
CA VAL A 400 20.21 -21.30 23.18
C VAL A 400 19.58 -20.36 22.14
N SER A 401 20.30 -19.28 21.77
CA SER A 401 19.85 -18.38 20.69
C SER A 401 19.64 -19.16 19.39
N GLY A 402 18.58 -18.86 18.66
CA GLY A 402 18.23 -19.56 17.41
C GLY A 402 17.55 -20.93 17.61
N SER A 403 17.22 -21.35 18.84
CA SER A 403 16.55 -22.65 19.07
C SER A 403 15.08 -22.72 18.65
N GLY A 404 14.43 -21.57 18.32
CA GLY A 404 13.03 -21.50 17.90
C GLY A 404 12.06 -20.88 18.92
N LYS A 405 12.52 -20.35 20.06
CA LYS A 405 11.68 -19.78 21.13
C LYS A 405 10.77 -18.64 20.64
N SER A 406 11.33 -17.61 20.03
CA SER A 406 10.57 -16.47 19.50
C SER A 406 9.65 -16.90 18.35
N THR A 407 10.01 -17.94 17.60
CA THR A 407 9.15 -18.53 16.56
C THR A 407 7.89 -19.15 17.18
N ILE A 408 7.99 -19.86 18.30
CA ILE A 408 6.83 -20.42 19.02
C ILE A 408 5.90 -19.30 19.48
N ALA A 409 6.46 -18.21 20.03
CA ALA A 409 5.68 -17.05 20.45
C ALA A 409 4.96 -16.38 19.27
N HIS A 410 5.63 -16.22 18.12
CA HIS A 410 5.04 -15.69 16.91
C HIS A 410 3.93 -16.59 16.33
N LEU A 411 4.09 -17.92 16.41
CA LEU A 411 3.06 -18.88 16.00
C LEU A 411 1.83 -18.79 16.89
N LEU A 412 2.01 -18.67 18.21
CA LEU A 412 0.90 -18.47 19.16
C LEU A 412 0.18 -17.13 18.89
N ALA A 413 0.93 -16.07 18.59
CA ALA A 413 0.37 -14.76 18.22
C ALA A 413 -0.36 -14.76 16.86
N GLY A 414 -0.38 -15.87 16.13
CA GLY A 414 -1.04 -15.99 14.83
C GLY A 414 -0.34 -15.23 13.71
N PHE A 415 0.95 -14.93 13.83
CA PHE A 415 1.70 -14.20 12.80
C PHE A 415 2.01 -15.06 11.59
N TYR A 416 2.13 -16.36 11.77
CA TYR A 416 2.49 -17.32 10.73
C TYR A 416 1.62 -18.58 10.79
N PRO A 417 1.23 -19.14 9.63
CA PRO A 417 0.57 -20.44 9.59
C PRO A 417 1.57 -21.57 9.84
N LEU A 418 1.12 -22.66 10.47
CA LEU A 418 1.89 -23.88 10.59
C LEU A 418 2.04 -24.58 9.23
N LYS A 419 3.15 -25.31 9.05
CA LYS A 419 3.35 -26.22 7.91
C LYS A 419 2.56 -27.52 8.10
N SER A 420 2.53 -28.02 9.33
CA SER A 420 1.71 -29.16 9.79
C SER A 420 1.52 -29.09 11.31
N GLY A 421 0.60 -29.90 11.83
CA GLY A 421 0.21 -29.90 13.24
C GLY A 421 -0.87 -28.89 13.57
N THR A 422 -1.16 -28.71 14.85
CA THR A 422 -2.21 -27.81 15.33
C THR A 422 -1.78 -27.07 16.60
N ILE A 423 -2.32 -25.85 16.76
CA ILE A 423 -2.29 -25.09 18.02
C ILE A 423 -3.75 -24.89 18.42
N THR A 424 -4.11 -25.23 19.66
CA THR A 424 -5.45 -24.98 20.20
C THR A 424 -5.37 -24.03 21.38
N ILE A 425 -6.39 -23.23 21.55
CA ILE A 425 -6.64 -22.36 22.70
C ILE A 425 -7.96 -22.80 23.30
N GLY A 426 -7.90 -23.54 24.43
CA GLY A 426 -9.05 -24.30 24.92
C GLY A 426 -9.52 -25.29 23.87
N ASP A 427 -10.84 -25.32 23.61
CA ASP A 427 -11.44 -26.24 22.64
C ASP A 427 -11.35 -25.74 21.18
N THR A 428 -10.77 -24.58 20.93
CA THR A 428 -10.74 -23.98 19.59
C THR A 428 -9.38 -24.09 18.93
N ILE A 429 -9.34 -24.60 17.70
CA ILE A 429 -8.12 -24.65 16.89
C ILE A 429 -7.78 -23.22 16.42
N LEU A 430 -6.54 -22.81 16.64
CA LEU A 430 -6.06 -21.47 16.29
C LEU A 430 -6.24 -21.15 14.80
N SER A 431 -6.06 -22.15 13.95
CA SER A 431 -6.22 -22.00 12.50
C SER A 431 -7.67 -21.74 12.04
N GLU A 432 -8.65 -21.99 12.89
CA GLU A 432 -10.07 -21.73 12.59
C GLU A 432 -10.51 -20.32 12.99
N LYS A 433 -9.68 -19.61 13.78
CA LYS A 433 -9.93 -18.23 14.18
C LYS A 433 -9.37 -17.24 13.19
N THR A 434 -10.02 -16.12 13.06
CA THR A 434 -9.45 -14.96 12.36
C THR A 434 -8.29 -14.37 13.17
N VAL A 435 -7.36 -13.72 12.49
CA VAL A 435 -6.22 -13.04 13.16
C VAL A 435 -6.72 -12.02 14.19
N ALA A 436 -7.83 -11.33 13.93
CA ALA A 436 -8.43 -10.38 14.86
C ALA A 436 -8.92 -11.06 16.16
N GLU A 437 -9.60 -12.20 16.06
CA GLU A 437 -10.08 -12.95 17.23
C GLU A 437 -8.92 -13.48 18.09
N ILE A 438 -7.81 -13.89 17.46
CA ILE A 438 -6.59 -14.29 18.16
C ILE A 438 -5.97 -13.09 18.88
N GLN A 439 -5.86 -11.96 18.17
CA GLN A 439 -5.29 -10.74 18.73
C GLN A 439 -6.11 -10.18 19.89
N ASP A 440 -7.42 -10.40 19.94
CA ASP A 440 -8.26 -10.02 21.09
C ASP A 440 -7.97 -10.84 22.35
N LEU A 441 -7.52 -12.07 22.18
CA LEU A 441 -7.17 -12.96 23.30
C LEU A 441 -5.73 -12.76 23.80
N ILE A 442 -4.84 -12.20 22.99
CA ILE A 442 -3.40 -12.18 23.25
C ILE A 442 -2.88 -10.74 23.33
N SER A 443 -2.14 -10.44 24.39
CA SER A 443 -1.23 -9.30 24.47
C SER A 443 0.20 -9.77 24.38
N ALA A 444 1.05 -9.06 23.63
CA ALA A 444 2.46 -9.41 23.50
C ALA A 444 3.36 -8.21 23.81
N VAL A 445 4.38 -8.46 24.61
CA VAL A 445 5.49 -7.53 24.88
C VAL A 445 6.75 -8.15 24.26
N TRP A 446 7.18 -7.59 23.13
CA TRP A 446 8.31 -8.10 22.37
C TRP A 446 9.64 -7.51 22.86
N GLN A 447 10.73 -8.21 22.57
CA GLN A 447 12.09 -7.77 22.85
C GLN A 447 12.36 -6.37 22.30
N ASP A 448 12.10 -6.16 21.01
CA ASP A 448 12.17 -4.85 20.37
C ASP A 448 10.80 -4.19 20.39
N SER A 449 10.54 -3.43 21.44
CA SER A 449 9.29 -2.70 21.59
C SER A 449 9.25 -1.49 20.66
N HIS A 450 8.55 -1.63 19.51
CA HIS A 450 8.43 -0.55 18.52
C HIS A 450 7.69 0.66 19.11
N MET A 451 8.31 1.84 18.96
CA MET A 451 7.71 3.13 19.30
C MET A 451 7.30 3.86 18.03
N PHE A 452 6.03 4.26 17.98
CA PHE A 452 5.50 5.05 16.88
C PHE A 452 5.84 6.53 17.09
N PHE A 453 6.06 7.24 15.98
CA PHE A 453 6.21 8.68 16.04
C PHE A 453 4.92 9.32 16.59
N GLY A 454 5.05 10.15 17.63
CA GLY A 454 3.93 10.74 18.34
C GLY A 454 4.24 10.94 19.80
N THR A 455 3.21 11.22 20.61
CA THR A 455 3.33 11.47 22.04
C THR A 455 3.42 10.17 22.84
N VAL A 456 3.84 10.26 24.10
CA VAL A 456 3.82 9.13 25.05
C VAL A 456 2.39 8.62 25.22
N TYR A 457 1.43 9.56 25.34
CA TYR A 457 0.01 9.24 25.45
C TYR A 457 -0.49 8.40 24.28
N GLU A 458 -0.26 8.86 23.04
CA GLU A 458 -0.65 8.16 21.83
C GLU A 458 -0.02 6.76 21.73
N ASN A 459 1.23 6.64 22.16
CA ASN A 459 1.92 5.36 22.15
C ASN A 459 1.33 4.35 23.14
N ILE A 460 0.88 4.77 24.33
CA ILE A 460 0.22 3.88 25.30
C ILE A 460 -1.21 3.55 24.80
N LEU A 461 -1.90 4.54 24.25
CA LEU A 461 -3.28 4.40 23.75
C LEU A 461 -3.44 3.32 22.66
N ILE A 462 -2.35 2.97 21.93
CA ILE A 462 -2.35 1.86 20.96
C ILE A 462 -2.85 0.56 21.57
N GLY A 463 -2.64 0.33 22.87
CA GLY A 463 -3.14 -0.86 23.56
C GLY A 463 -4.68 -0.98 23.52
N LYS A 464 -5.40 0.15 23.61
CA LYS A 464 -6.86 0.25 23.53
C LYS A 464 -7.22 1.66 23.02
N PRO A 465 -7.45 1.84 21.70
CA PRO A 465 -7.66 3.15 21.08
C PRO A 465 -8.82 3.98 21.64
N ASP A 466 -9.84 3.33 22.22
CA ASP A 466 -11.02 3.97 22.78
C ASP A 466 -10.91 4.17 24.32
N ALA A 467 -9.72 4.01 24.90
CA ALA A 467 -9.52 4.15 26.35
C ALA A 467 -9.63 5.62 26.80
N ALA A 468 -10.23 5.82 27.97
CA ALA A 468 -10.22 7.13 28.62
C ALA A 468 -8.81 7.51 29.11
N LYS A 469 -8.56 8.81 29.31
CA LYS A 469 -7.28 9.31 29.75
C LYS A 469 -6.85 8.72 31.10
N GLU A 470 -7.80 8.50 31.96
CA GLU A 470 -7.63 7.92 33.30
C GLU A 470 -7.15 6.46 33.20
N GLU A 471 -7.69 5.67 32.25
CA GLU A 471 -7.26 4.28 32.00
C GLU A 471 -5.80 4.24 31.52
N VAL A 472 -5.40 5.20 30.67
CA VAL A 472 -4.02 5.32 30.16
C VAL A 472 -3.05 5.64 31.31
N ILE A 473 -3.45 6.56 32.20
CA ILE A 473 -2.65 6.94 33.38
C ILE A 473 -2.54 5.76 34.36
N GLU A 474 -3.64 5.03 34.59
CA GLU A 474 -3.64 3.83 35.45
C GLU A 474 -2.71 2.76 34.88
N ALA A 475 -2.78 2.48 33.58
CA ALA A 475 -1.91 1.53 32.90
C ALA A 475 -0.43 1.93 33.00
N ALA A 476 -0.11 3.22 32.82
CA ALA A 476 1.24 3.74 32.99
C ALA A 476 1.73 3.63 34.45
N THR A 477 0.84 3.80 35.43
CA THR A 477 1.14 3.67 36.86
C THR A 477 1.45 2.22 37.20
N LYS A 478 0.66 1.25 36.75
CA LYS A 478 0.91 -0.19 36.91
C LYS A 478 2.20 -0.62 36.21
N ALA A 479 2.51 -0.03 35.06
CA ALA A 479 3.77 -0.25 34.33
C ALA A 479 4.96 0.51 34.95
N ARG A 480 4.77 1.23 36.05
CA ARG A 480 5.81 1.99 36.78
C ARG A 480 6.56 3.01 35.94
N ILE A 481 5.88 3.60 34.92
CA ILE A 481 6.43 4.61 34.03
C ILE A 481 5.82 5.99 34.28
N HIS A 482 4.69 6.09 35.01
CA HIS A 482 3.95 7.33 35.26
C HIS A 482 4.84 8.45 35.86
N ASN A 483 5.62 8.16 36.91
CA ASN A 483 6.48 9.16 37.56
C ASN A 483 7.55 9.70 36.60
N PHE A 484 8.09 8.84 35.74
CA PHE A 484 9.03 9.27 34.71
C PHE A 484 8.33 10.17 33.68
N ILE A 485 7.14 9.78 33.19
CA ILE A 485 6.38 10.57 32.22
C ILE A 485 6.07 11.96 32.80
N THR A 486 5.61 12.04 34.04
CA THR A 486 5.27 13.32 34.69
C THR A 486 6.48 14.19 34.99
N SER A 487 7.68 13.64 35.03
CA SER A 487 8.93 14.42 35.16
C SER A 487 9.40 15.03 33.84
N LEU A 488 8.83 14.64 32.71
CA LEU A 488 9.14 15.22 31.40
C LEU A 488 8.50 16.60 31.26
N PRO A 489 9.11 17.54 30.50
CA PRO A 489 8.60 18.92 30.37
C PRO A 489 7.13 18.98 29.91
N ASP A 490 6.74 18.15 28.97
CA ASP A 490 5.38 18.09 28.42
C ASP A 490 4.56 16.89 28.94
N GLY A 491 5.08 16.15 29.94
CA GLY A 491 4.41 14.99 30.53
C GLY A 491 4.00 13.94 29.48
N TYR A 492 2.74 13.57 29.47
CA TYR A 492 2.16 12.61 28.51
C TYR A 492 2.15 13.12 27.05
N ASP A 493 2.20 14.42 26.83
CA ASP A 493 2.22 15.04 25.50
C ASP A 493 3.65 15.14 24.94
N THR A 494 4.66 14.67 25.69
CA THR A 494 6.05 14.60 25.22
C THR A 494 6.17 13.73 23.98
N ASN A 495 6.75 14.29 22.90
CA ASN A 495 7.01 13.55 21.67
C ASN A 495 8.19 12.59 21.84
N ILE A 496 7.95 11.30 21.58
CA ILE A 496 8.94 10.21 21.73
C ILE A 496 10.08 10.30 20.69
N GLY A 497 9.83 10.95 19.56
CA GLY A 497 10.75 10.99 18.43
C GLY A 497 10.65 9.74 17.53
N GLU A 498 11.40 9.75 16.45
CA GLU A 498 11.43 8.62 15.51
C GLU A 498 12.04 7.39 16.18
N HIS A 499 11.34 6.23 16.14
CA HIS A 499 11.70 4.99 16.83
C HIS A 499 11.97 5.14 18.35
N GLY A 500 11.46 6.20 18.97
CA GLY A 500 11.66 6.45 20.40
C GLY A 500 13.11 6.78 20.76
N THR A 501 13.83 7.51 19.92
CA THR A 501 15.26 7.85 20.11
C THR A 501 15.54 8.65 21.38
N LYS A 502 14.53 9.32 21.94
CA LYS A 502 14.64 10.12 23.16
C LYS A 502 14.51 9.29 24.44
N PHE A 503 14.19 8.01 24.34
CA PHE A 503 13.89 7.12 25.49
C PHE A 503 14.88 5.95 25.56
N SER A 504 15.28 5.61 26.77
CA SER A 504 16.11 4.43 27.05
C SER A 504 15.36 3.12 26.74
N GLY A 505 16.07 2.02 26.59
CA GLY A 505 15.48 0.70 26.37
C GLY A 505 14.48 0.30 27.46
N GLY A 506 14.78 0.60 28.72
CA GLY A 506 13.90 0.30 29.86
C GLY A 506 12.61 1.12 29.86
N GLU A 507 12.68 2.39 29.48
CA GLU A 507 11.49 3.25 29.36
C GLU A 507 10.59 2.79 28.22
N LYS A 508 11.15 2.44 27.05
CA LYS A 508 10.40 1.85 25.91
C LYS A 508 9.72 0.55 26.32
N GLN A 509 10.40 -0.31 27.04
CA GLN A 509 9.84 -1.57 27.50
C GLN A 509 8.70 -1.36 28.50
N ARG A 510 8.82 -0.41 29.45
CA ARG A 510 7.71 -0.04 30.35
C ARG A 510 6.53 0.57 29.63
N ILE A 511 6.73 1.35 28.56
CA ILE A 511 5.64 1.81 27.69
C ILE A 511 4.94 0.64 27.02
N ALA A 512 5.69 -0.38 26.55
CA ALA A 512 5.10 -1.59 25.97
C ALA A 512 4.32 -2.41 27.00
N ILE A 513 4.81 -2.49 28.25
CA ILE A 513 4.08 -3.11 29.37
C ILE A 513 2.80 -2.31 29.67
N ALA A 514 2.83 -0.97 29.62
CA ALA A 514 1.64 -0.13 29.80
C ALA A 514 0.58 -0.43 28.71
N ARG A 515 1.00 -0.62 27.44
CA ARG A 515 0.09 -1.08 26.36
C ARG A 515 -0.57 -2.40 26.71
N ALA A 516 0.19 -3.37 27.27
CA ALA A 516 -0.34 -4.68 27.66
C ALA A 516 -1.29 -4.60 28.87
N PHE A 517 -1.04 -3.72 29.84
CA PHE A 517 -1.99 -3.43 30.92
C PHE A 517 -3.29 -2.84 30.39
N LEU A 518 -3.18 -1.85 29.52
CA LEU A 518 -4.34 -1.15 28.94
C LEU A 518 -5.20 -2.10 28.10
N ARG A 519 -4.57 -3.00 27.33
CA ARG A 519 -5.28 -4.01 26.52
C ARG A 519 -5.93 -5.09 27.37
N ASN A 520 -5.31 -5.50 28.45
CA ASN A 520 -5.78 -6.47 29.45
C ASN A 520 -6.29 -7.80 28.89
N SER A 521 -5.58 -8.39 27.94
CA SER A 521 -5.92 -9.70 27.37
C SER A 521 -5.65 -10.85 28.36
N PRO A 522 -6.39 -11.98 28.23
CA PRO A 522 -6.24 -13.13 29.14
C PRO A 522 -4.94 -13.95 28.90
N ILE A 523 -4.37 -13.88 27.69
CA ILE A 523 -3.12 -14.56 27.34
C ILE A 523 -2.04 -13.49 27.16
N LEU A 524 -0.88 -13.70 27.78
CA LEU A 524 0.28 -12.82 27.69
C LEU A 524 1.47 -13.56 27.07
N ILE A 525 2.04 -12.97 26.04
CA ILE A 525 3.35 -13.36 25.50
C ILE A 525 4.36 -12.31 25.94
N PHE A 526 5.46 -12.74 26.55
CA PHE A 526 6.51 -11.85 26.98
C PHE A 526 7.88 -12.35 26.49
N ASP A 527 8.51 -11.57 25.62
CA ASP A 527 9.87 -11.85 25.15
C ASP A 527 10.85 -10.96 25.94
N GLU A 528 11.59 -11.58 26.86
CA GLU A 528 12.43 -10.90 27.84
C GLU A 528 13.75 -10.44 27.22
N ALA A 529 13.86 -9.18 26.90
CA ALA A 529 15.11 -8.53 26.48
C ALA A 529 15.58 -7.52 27.52
N THR A 530 16.30 -7.99 28.47
CA THR A 530 16.80 -7.14 29.57
C THR A 530 18.33 -7.04 29.61
N SER A 531 19.02 -7.56 28.58
CA SER A 531 20.49 -7.65 28.53
C SER A 531 21.22 -6.29 28.47
N SER A 532 20.49 -5.17 28.21
CA SER A 532 21.07 -3.82 28.10
C SER A 532 20.50 -2.81 29.12
N LEU A 533 19.80 -3.30 30.17
CA LEU A 533 19.14 -2.43 31.14
C LEU A 533 19.97 -2.28 32.41
N ASP A 534 19.94 -1.06 32.97
CA ASP A 534 20.46 -0.80 34.31
C ASP A 534 19.63 -1.55 35.38
N ARG A 535 20.26 -1.84 36.50
CA ARG A 535 19.67 -2.65 37.60
C ARG A 535 18.38 -2.07 38.18
N HIS A 536 18.24 -0.75 38.18
CA HIS A 536 17.03 -0.09 38.69
C HIS A 536 15.83 -0.33 37.76
N ASN A 537 16.00 -0.06 36.47
CA ASN A 537 14.97 -0.31 35.47
C ASN A 537 14.56 -1.77 35.40
N GLU A 538 15.51 -2.68 35.60
CA GLU A 538 15.25 -4.12 35.66
C GLU A 538 14.29 -4.49 36.78
N ILE A 539 14.53 -4.02 37.99
CA ILE A 539 13.68 -4.31 39.17
C ILE A 539 12.27 -3.78 38.94
N GLU A 540 12.13 -2.58 38.39
CA GLU A 540 10.82 -2.00 38.13
C GLU A 540 10.05 -2.76 37.01
N ILE A 541 10.74 -3.20 35.97
CA ILE A 541 10.16 -4.04 34.91
C ILE A 541 9.70 -5.38 35.47
N GLN A 542 10.51 -6.05 36.33
CA GLN A 542 10.13 -7.33 36.93
C GLN A 542 8.92 -7.21 37.85
N LYS A 543 8.82 -6.11 38.64
CA LYS A 543 7.64 -5.84 39.46
C LYS A 543 6.38 -5.64 38.61
N SER A 544 6.49 -4.83 37.55
CA SER A 544 5.39 -4.57 36.62
C SER A 544 4.97 -5.84 35.89
N PHE A 545 5.93 -6.66 35.46
CA PHE A 545 5.69 -7.94 34.82
C PHE A 545 4.96 -8.91 35.77
N SER A 546 5.43 -9.05 37.02
CA SER A 546 4.79 -9.93 38.00
C SER A 546 3.33 -9.49 38.29
N GLU A 547 3.04 -8.19 38.24
CA GLU A 547 1.69 -7.67 38.39
C GLU A 547 0.84 -7.94 37.14
N LEU A 548 1.40 -7.78 35.95
CA LEU A 548 0.71 -8.01 34.68
C LEU A 548 0.33 -9.50 34.50
N CYS A 549 1.13 -10.42 35.01
CA CYS A 549 0.90 -11.87 34.89
C CYS A 549 -0.22 -12.41 35.79
N LYS A 550 -0.64 -11.68 36.84
CA LYS A 550 -1.63 -12.17 37.80
C LYS A 550 -2.95 -12.56 37.11
N GLY A 551 -3.35 -13.82 37.29
CA GLY A 551 -4.61 -14.36 36.76
C GLY A 551 -4.64 -14.55 35.25
N LYS A 552 -3.49 -14.56 34.57
CA LYS A 552 -3.36 -14.74 33.11
C LYS A 552 -2.60 -16.02 32.78
N THR A 553 -2.83 -16.53 31.58
CA THR A 553 -1.98 -17.58 30.98
C THR A 553 -0.80 -16.89 30.30
N VAL A 554 0.43 -17.24 30.72
CA VAL A 554 1.63 -16.52 30.29
C VAL A 554 2.60 -17.46 29.59
N LEU A 555 3.05 -17.05 28.40
CA LEU A 555 4.19 -17.64 27.72
C LEU A 555 5.36 -16.63 27.79
N VAL A 556 6.42 -16.98 28.53
CA VAL A 556 7.60 -16.13 28.65
C VAL A 556 8.82 -16.75 27.97
N ILE A 557 9.49 -16.00 27.10
CA ILE A 557 10.82 -16.36 26.59
C ILE A 557 11.81 -15.79 27.58
N ALA A 558 12.31 -16.67 28.46
CA ALA A 558 13.11 -16.25 29.59
C ALA A 558 14.60 -16.36 29.29
N HIS A 559 15.31 -15.27 29.53
CA HIS A 559 16.78 -15.18 29.48
C HIS A 559 17.39 -14.94 30.86
N ARG A 560 16.56 -14.85 31.93
CA ARG A 560 17.02 -14.61 33.31
C ARG A 560 16.59 -15.70 34.24
N LEU A 561 17.53 -16.07 35.12
CA LEU A 561 17.34 -17.10 36.12
C LEU A 561 16.12 -16.81 37.03
N ALA A 562 15.95 -15.58 37.47
CA ALA A 562 14.85 -15.18 38.36
C ALA A 562 13.45 -15.33 37.72
N THR A 563 13.32 -15.14 36.42
CA THR A 563 12.08 -15.38 35.71
C THR A 563 11.83 -16.87 35.48
N ILE A 564 12.90 -17.62 35.16
CA ILE A 564 12.83 -19.07 34.92
C ILE A 564 12.42 -19.80 36.22
N GLN A 565 13.02 -19.44 37.37
CA GLN A 565 12.74 -20.07 38.64
C GLN A 565 11.32 -19.88 39.16
N LYS A 566 10.65 -18.77 38.75
CA LYS A 566 9.27 -18.45 39.18
C LYS A 566 8.21 -19.06 38.26
N ALA A 567 8.60 -19.62 37.12
CA ALA A 567 7.66 -20.21 36.18
C ALA A 567 7.15 -21.57 36.73
N GLU A 568 5.85 -21.78 36.62
CA GLU A 568 5.22 -23.04 37.03
C GLU A 568 5.62 -24.19 36.11
N GLN A 569 5.93 -23.88 34.84
CA GLN A 569 6.45 -24.86 33.88
C GLN A 569 7.60 -24.24 33.07
N ILE A 570 8.61 -25.03 32.78
CA ILE A 570 9.75 -24.68 31.96
C ILE A 570 9.86 -25.69 30.84
N CYS A 571 9.95 -25.20 29.59
CA CYS A 571 10.17 -26.01 28.39
C CYS A 571 11.55 -25.67 27.79
N ILE A 572 12.42 -26.66 27.67
CA ILE A 572 13.75 -26.51 27.07
C ILE A 572 13.65 -26.79 25.59
N ILE A 573 13.98 -25.77 24.78
CA ILE A 573 13.95 -25.84 23.31
C ILE A 573 15.37 -26.00 22.78
N ARG A 574 15.59 -27.05 21.97
CA ARG A 574 16.85 -27.30 21.29
C ARG A 574 16.63 -27.71 19.85
N LYS A 575 17.23 -26.98 18.91
CA LYS A 575 17.13 -27.24 17.48
C LYS A 575 15.67 -27.46 16.99
N GLY A 576 14.76 -26.61 17.42
CA GLY A 576 13.36 -26.70 17.02
C GLY A 576 12.53 -27.80 17.67
N LYS A 577 13.03 -28.48 18.69
CA LYS A 577 12.33 -29.55 19.43
C LYS A 577 12.29 -29.26 20.91
N ILE A 578 11.33 -29.87 21.63
CA ILE A 578 11.33 -29.87 23.09
C ILE A 578 12.25 -30.99 23.58
N GLU A 579 13.28 -30.59 24.28
CA GLU A 579 14.24 -31.54 24.89
C GLU A 579 13.75 -32.05 26.25
N ALA A 580 13.22 -31.17 27.09
CA ALA A 580 12.65 -31.51 28.39
C ALA A 580 11.63 -30.46 28.82
N ALA A 581 10.65 -30.87 29.64
CA ALA A 581 9.68 -29.97 30.27
C ALA A 581 9.47 -30.38 31.75
N GLY A 582 9.27 -29.40 32.62
CA GLY A 582 9.03 -29.63 34.06
C GLY A 582 9.21 -28.37 34.89
N THR A 583 9.18 -28.50 36.21
CA THR A 583 9.48 -27.40 37.15
C THR A 583 10.98 -27.18 37.28
N HIS A 584 11.38 -26.04 37.83
CA HIS A 584 12.79 -25.73 38.11
C HIS A 584 13.48 -26.84 38.90
N GLU A 585 12.84 -27.38 39.96
CA GLU A 585 13.37 -28.44 40.80
C GLU A 585 13.55 -29.73 40.01
N GLN A 586 12.54 -30.15 39.24
CA GLN A 586 12.60 -31.38 38.45
C GLN A 586 13.71 -31.34 37.39
N LEU A 587 13.82 -30.22 36.67
CA LEU A 587 14.81 -30.06 35.61
C LEU A 587 16.22 -29.91 36.15
N SER A 588 16.39 -29.25 37.30
CA SER A 588 17.70 -29.17 37.98
C SER A 588 18.26 -30.54 38.37
N LEU A 589 17.39 -31.47 38.70
CA LEU A 589 17.80 -32.83 39.05
C LEU A 589 18.01 -33.73 37.83
N ARG A 590 17.13 -33.60 36.80
CA ARG A 590 17.03 -34.59 35.72
C ARG A 590 17.68 -34.17 34.41
N SER A 591 17.84 -32.87 34.14
CA SER A 591 18.33 -32.36 32.85
C SER A 591 19.75 -31.79 33.00
N GLU A 592 20.70 -32.40 32.31
CA GLU A 592 22.06 -31.89 32.20
C GLU A 592 22.11 -30.59 31.39
N SER A 593 21.35 -30.54 30.31
CA SER A 593 21.21 -29.33 29.46
C SER A 593 20.64 -28.14 30.25
N TYR A 594 19.69 -28.38 31.15
CA TYR A 594 19.17 -27.34 32.03
C TYR A 594 20.23 -26.81 32.98
N ARG A 595 20.99 -27.71 33.65
CA ARG A 595 22.08 -27.32 34.55
C ARG A 595 23.18 -26.55 33.81
N ALA A 596 23.52 -26.97 32.61
CA ALA A 596 24.48 -26.25 31.75
C ALA A 596 23.99 -24.84 31.40
N LEU A 597 22.70 -24.66 30.99
CA LEU A 597 22.10 -23.36 30.73
C LEU A 597 22.07 -22.48 31.97
N MET A 598 21.77 -23.04 33.14
CA MET A 598 21.78 -22.30 34.41
C MET A 598 23.20 -21.92 34.83
N GLY A 599 24.17 -22.83 34.65
CA GLY A 599 25.59 -22.59 34.94
C GLY A 599 26.20 -21.47 34.12
N THR A 600 25.84 -21.37 32.85
CA THR A 600 26.27 -20.26 31.97
C THR A 600 25.65 -18.92 32.36
N GLN A 601 24.48 -18.91 32.98
CA GLN A 601 23.85 -17.67 33.50
C GLN A 601 24.40 -17.25 34.87
N ILE A 602 24.91 -18.18 35.65
CA ILE A 602 25.58 -17.89 36.92
C ILE A 602 27.02 -17.40 36.70
N VAL A 603 27.66 -17.82 35.58
CA VAL A 603 29.06 -17.50 35.24
C VAL A 603 29.20 -16.19 34.42
N GLN A 604 28.13 -15.45 34.15
CA GLN A 604 28.32 -14.06 33.76
C GLN A 604 28.67 -13.26 35.04
N PRO A 605 29.96 -13.06 35.36
CA PRO A 605 30.32 -12.31 36.54
C PRO A 605 29.94 -10.86 36.28
N HIS A 606 29.32 -10.28 37.31
CA HIS A 606 29.31 -8.85 37.46
C HIS A 606 30.76 -8.35 37.35
N PHE A 607 31.15 -7.74 36.26
CA PHE A 607 32.28 -6.83 36.29
C PHE A 607 31.87 -5.68 37.21
N THR A 608 32.26 -5.77 38.46
CA THR A 608 32.41 -4.66 39.35
C THR A 608 33.63 -3.89 38.86
N GLU A 609 33.40 -2.71 38.23
CA GLU A 609 34.15 -1.46 38.50
C GLU A 609 33.34 -0.29 37.96
#